data_249356d1201c4efa5575d1c479faf638
#
_entry.id   249356d1201c4efa5575d1c479faf638
#
_cell.length_a   1.000
_cell.length_b   1.000
_cell.length_c   1.000
_cell.angle_alpha   90.00
_cell.angle_beta   90.00
_cell.angle_gamma   90.00
#
_symmetry.space_group_name_H-M   'P 1'
#
loop_
_entity.id
_entity.type
_entity.pdbx_description
1 polymer ?
#
loop_
_entity_poly.entity_id
_entity_poly.type
_entity_poly.pdbx_seq_one_letter_code
_entity_poly.pdbx_strand_id
1 'polypeptide(L)'
;MKDYALALYEKALPPEQEIPALCGLAREGGFDRLELSIDESDARLARLDWSEKAQRELARRCREEGTPIRTLCLSGQRKYPMGARDPAVRERSLEILKKAVAFAANAGISVIQLAGYDVYYEPGDEGTRERFGEGLRRGAAWAAEAGVVLAFETMETPFMDTVEKAMRWVRQVDSPWLGLYPDLGNLQNAAAKYGRSVTEDLALGRGHVFALHLKETKPGVYRDMRFGSGGHTDYAGGIRTAWRMGVRSFTAEFWYHGEADWREEVSRTAAFLREKIEAADR
;
A
#
# COMPACT_ATOMS: atom_id res chain seq x y z
N MET A 1 7.65 8.87 23.13
CA MET A 1 6.75 8.80 21.95
C MET A 1 7.46 7.94 20.93
N LYS A 2 6.77 6.97 20.31
CA LYS A 2 7.44 6.13 19.31
C LYS A 2 7.75 6.95 18.06
N ASP A 3 8.96 6.81 17.52
CA ASP A 3 9.39 7.54 16.31
C ASP A 3 8.85 6.93 15.01
N TYR A 4 7.96 5.92 15.09
CA TYR A 4 7.36 5.25 13.96
C TYR A 4 5.88 4.98 14.18
N ALA A 5 5.16 4.67 13.09
CA ALA A 5 3.80 4.20 13.13
C ALA A 5 3.68 2.85 12.42
N LEU A 6 2.94 1.92 13.05
CA LEU A 6 2.56 0.64 12.49
C LEU A 6 1.07 0.64 12.17
N ALA A 7 0.72 0.50 10.91
CA ALA A 7 -0.65 0.40 10.43
C ALA A 7 -1.07 -1.06 10.23
N LEU A 8 -2.38 -1.30 10.34
CA LEU A 8 -3.01 -2.56 9.96
C LEU A 8 -3.75 -2.38 8.63
N TYR A 9 -3.56 -3.29 7.68
CA TYR A 9 -4.34 -3.32 6.46
C TYR A 9 -5.80 -3.70 6.76
N GLU A 10 -6.76 -2.94 6.23
CA GLU A 10 -8.20 -3.13 6.50
C GLU A 10 -8.67 -4.58 6.34
N LYS A 11 -8.13 -5.28 5.32
CA LYS A 11 -8.57 -6.65 5.01
C LYS A 11 -8.07 -7.72 5.99
N ALA A 12 -7.23 -7.36 6.95
CA ALA A 12 -6.84 -8.22 8.06
C ALA A 12 -7.95 -8.37 9.13
N LEU A 13 -9.03 -7.60 8.98
CA LEU A 13 -10.15 -7.56 9.93
C LEU A 13 -11.46 -8.04 9.26
N PRO A 14 -12.45 -8.48 10.05
CA PRO A 14 -13.76 -8.91 9.55
C PRO A 14 -14.44 -7.81 8.73
N PRO A 15 -14.85 -8.09 7.48
CA PRO A 15 -15.33 -7.07 6.53
C PRO A 15 -16.74 -6.53 6.83
N GLU A 16 -17.47 -7.15 7.76
CA GLU A 16 -18.85 -6.77 8.12
C GLU A 16 -18.90 -5.54 9.01
N GLN A 17 -17.76 -5.14 9.58
CA GLN A 17 -17.68 -4.01 10.50
C GLN A 17 -17.63 -2.68 9.75
N GLU A 18 -18.21 -1.63 10.37
CA GLU A 18 -18.01 -0.26 9.89
C GLU A 18 -16.52 0.17 10.05
N ILE A 19 -16.03 1.01 9.15
CA ILE A 19 -14.61 1.43 9.17
C ILE A 19 -14.18 2.03 10.52
N PRO A 20 -14.96 2.88 11.21
CA PRO A 20 -14.57 3.34 12.55
C PRO A 20 -14.40 2.20 13.57
N ALA A 21 -15.27 1.19 13.52
CA ALA A 21 -15.11 0.01 14.38
C ALA A 21 -13.83 -0.77 14.05
N LEU A 22 -13.47 -0.90 12.76
CA LEU A 22 -12.19 -1.48 12.35
C LEU A 22 -10.99 -0.69 12.90
N CYS A 23 -11.11 0.64 12.99
CA CYS A 23 -10.09 1.48 13.64
C CYS A 23 -9.95 1.12 15.13
N GLY A 24 -11.04 0.96 15.86
CA GLY A 24 -11.03 0.51 17.25
C GLY A 24 -10.37 -0.87 17.43
N LEU A 25 -10.73 -1.83 16.58
CA LEU A 25 -10.15 -3.18 16.58
C LEU A 25 -8.64 -3.17 16.26
N ALA A 26 -8.20 -2.34 15.32
CA ALA A 26 -6.78 -2.17 15.03
C ALA A 26 -6.01 -1.63 16.26
N ARG A 27 -6.56 -0.64 16.97
CA ARG A 27 -6.00 -0.11 18.21
C ARG A 27 -5.90 -1.20 19.30
N GLU A 28 -6.98 -1.95 19.49
CA GLU A 28 -7.00 -3.08 20.46
C GLU A 28 -5.94 -4.12 20.14
N GLY A 29 -5.72 -4.39 18.84
CA GLY A 29 -4.67 -5.27 18.34
C GLY A 29 -3.25 -4.70 18.43
N GLY A 30 -3.08 -3.46 18.89
CA GLY A 30 -1.76 -2.85 19.11
C GLY A 30 -1.22 -2.07 17.91
N PHE A 31 -2.05 -1.67 16.96
CA PHE A 31 -1.69 -0.83 15.81
C PHE A 31 -1.94 0.65 16.08
N ASP A 32 -1.19 1.53 15.41
CA ASP A 32 -1.29 2.98 15.56
C ASP A 32 -2.20 3.60 14.52
N ARG A 33 -2.44 2.90 13.39
CA ARG A 33 -3.21 3.37 12.22
C ARG A 33 -3.94 2.23 11.54
N LEU A 34 -4.96 2.58 10.76
CA LEU A 34 -5.57 1.67 9.78
C LEU A 34 -5.19 2.14 8.37
N GLU A 35 -4.87 1.21 7.48
CA GLU A 35 -4.77 1.45 6.05
C GLU A 35 -6.08 1.05 5.38
N LEU A 36 -6.72 2.00 4.71
CA LEU A 36 -7.98 1.78 4.02
C LEU A 36 -7.76 1.08 2.67
N SER A 37 -8.68 0.21 2.29
CA SER A 37 -8.62 -0.49 1.00
C SER A 37 -9.74 -0.04 0.06
N ILE A 38 -9.37 0.36 -1.16
CA ILE A 38 -10.26 0.54 -2.31
C ILE A 38 -9.82 -0.47 -3.36
N ASP A 39 -10.46 -1.65 -3.34
CA ASP A 39 -10.18 -2.71 -4.31
C ASP A 39 -11.18 -2.70 -5.48
N GLU A 40 -11.13 -3.71 -6.32
CA GLU A 40 -11.94 -3.84 -7.52
C GLU A 40 -13.41 -4.23 -7.27
N SER A 41 -13.83 -4.44 -6.01
CA SER A 41 -15.23 -4.69 -5.67
C SER A 41 -16.07 -3.40 -5.76
N ASP A 42 -17.30 -3.55 -6.25
CA ASP A 42 -18.21 -2.41 -6.39
C ASP A 42 -18.49 -1.73 -5.04
N ALA A 43 -18.58 -2.50 -3.96
CA ALA A 43 -18.80 -1.98 -2.61
C ALA A 43 -17.66 -1.05 -2.12
N ARG A 44 -16.39 -1.39 -2.41
CA ARG A 44 -15.25 -0.56 -2.03
C ARG A 44 -15.04 0.60 -2.99
N LEU A 45 -15.25 0.41 -4.28
CA LEU A 45 -15.22 1.50 -5.26
C LEU A 45 -16.29 2.56 -4.96
N ALA A 46 -17.49 2.14 -4.51
CA ALA A 46 -18.56 3.07 -4.13
C ALA A 46 -18.21 4.00 -2.95
N ARG A 47 -17.22 3.67 -2.13
CA ARG A 47 -16.70 4.56 -1.08
C ARG A 47 -16.16 5.88 -1.64
N LEU A 48 -15.65 5.85 -2.86
CA LEU A 48 -15.13 7.04 -3.55
C LEU A 48 -16.24 8.04 -3.94
N ASP A 49 -17.48 7.58 -3.97
CA ASP A 49 -18.67 8.40 -4.30
C ASP A 49 -19.36 8.98 -3.05
N TRP A 50 -18.82 8.73 -1.86
CA TRP A 50 -19.33 9.35 -0.64
C TRP A 50 -19.20 10.87 -0.69
N SER A 51 -20.17 11.59 -0.10
CA SER A 51 -20.07 13.04 -0.03
C SER A 51 -18.84 13.47 0.78
N GLU A 52 -18.29 14.65 0.49
CA GLU A 52 -17.18 15.22 1.25
C GLU A 52 -17.46 15.29 2.75
N LYS A 53 -18.72 15.58 3.13
CA LYS A 53 -19.16 15.57 4.53
C LYS A 53 -18.97 14.17 5.15
N ALA A 54 -19.38 13.11 4.43
CA ALA A 54 -19.23 11.74 4.91
C ALA A 54 -17.76 11.33 5.02
N GLN A 55 -16.91 11.75 4.06
CA GLN A 55 -15.48 11.48 4.10
C GLN A 55 -14.79 12.18 5.27
N ARG A 56 -15.12 13.43 5.56
CA ARG A 56 -14.61 14.17 6.74
C ARG A 56 -15.12 13.57 8.06
N GLU A 57 -16.37 13.14 8.09
CA GLU A 57 -16.96 12.48 9.26
C GLU A 57 -16.29 11.12 9.54
N LEU A 58 -16.01 10.34 8.50
CA LEU A 58 -15.21 9.12 8.63
C LEU A 58 -13.85 9.41 9.32
N ALA A 59 -13.12 10.41 8.80
CA ALA A 59 -11.84 10.80 9.38
C ALA A 59 -11.93 11.21 10.84
N ARG A 60 -13.00 11.93 11.22
CA ARG A 60 -13.26 12.35 12.60
C ARG A 60 -13.48 11.11 13.50
N ARG A 61 -14.41 10.23 13.11
CA ARG A 61 -14.73 9.00 13.87
C ARG A 61 -13.52 8.08 14.04
N CYS A 62 -12.73 7.87 12.98
CA CYS A 62 -11.52 7.05 13.08
C CYS A 62 -10.45 7.66 14.02
N ARG A 63 -10.33 8.98 14.09
CA ARG A 63 -9.45 9.63 15.07
C ARG A 63 -9.97 9.46 16.51
N GLU A 64 -11.27 9.50 16.71
CA GLU A 64 -11.90 9.28 18.03
C GLU A 64 -11.69 7.85 18.52
N GLU A 65 -11.63 6.87 17.62
CA GLU A 65 -11.25 5.49 17.94
C GLU A 65 -9.74 5.35 18.27
N GLY A 66 -8.93 6.37 18.02
CA GLY A 66 -7.50 6.41 18.34
C GLY A 66 -6.56 5.85 17.26
N THR A 67 -7.09 5.34 16.16
CA THR A 67 -6.32 4.83 15.00
C THR A 67 -6.73 5.55 13.72
N PRO A 68 -6.15 6.71 13.41
CA PRO A 68 -6.47 7.45 12.20
C PRO A 68 -6.08 6.68 10.94
N ILE A 69 -6.83 6.87 9.86
CA ILE A 69 -6.46 6.41 8.53
C ILE A 69 -5.47 7.43 7.95
N ARG A 70 -4.30 6.96 7.52
CA ARG A 70 -3.25 7.82 6.93
C ARG A 70 -2.79 7.35 5.56
N THR A 71 -3.10 6.10 5.22
CA THR A 71 -2.77 5.50 3.93
C THR A 71 -4.00 4.82 3.34
N LEU A 72 -4.06 4.76 2.02
CA LEU A 72 -5.12 4.14 1.24
C LEU A 72 -4.48 3.25 0.18
N CYS A 73 -4.80 1.95 0.20
CA CYS A 73 -4.40 1.00 -0.84
C CYS A 73 -5.43 1.02 -1.97
N LEU A 74 -5.02 1.53 -3.15
CA LEU A 74 -5.88 1.66 -4.33
C LEU A 74 -5.65 0.49 -5.30
N SER A 75 -6.03 -0.72 -4.90
CA SER A 75 -5.90 -1.91 -5.76
C SER A 75 -7.04 -2.09 -6.78
N GLY A 76 -8.04 -1.22 -6.78
CA GLY A 76 -9.11 -1.20 -7.78
C GLY A 76 -8.60 -0.97 -9.20
N GLN A 77 -7.43 -0.37 -9.36
CA GLN A 77 -6.75 -0.21 -10.64
C GLN A 77 -6.23 -1.53 -11.25
N ARG A 78 -6.32 -2.65 -10.54
CA ARG A 78 -6.10 -3.97 -11.13
C ARG A 78 -7.15 -4.29 -12.19
N LYS A 79 -8.44 -4.04 -11.90
CA LYS A 79 -9.56 -4.20 -12.84
C LYS A 79 -9.63 -3.08 -13.87
N TYR A 80 -9.25 -1.87 -13.47
CA TYR A 80 -9.28 -0.67 -14.31
C TYR A 80 -7.88 -0.06 -14.42
N PRO A 81 -6.94 -0.71 -15.15
CA PRO A 81 -5.57 -0.22 -15.23
C PRO A 81 -5.42 0.99 -16.14
N MET A 82 -4.51 1.89 -15.80
CA MET A 82 -4.22 3.09 -16.58
C MET A 82 -3.67 2.78 -17.96
N GLY A 83 -3.02 1.63 -18.14
CA GLY A 83 -2.45 1.19 -19.42
C GLY A 83 -3.41 0.42 -20.32
N ALA A 84 -4.64 0.15 -19.91
CA ALA A 84 -5.60 -0.67 -20.67
C ALA A 84 -5.71 -0.26 -22.13
N ARG A 85 -5.93 -1.23 -23.03
CA ARG A 85 -6.15 -0.97 -24.46
C ARG A 85 -7.50 -0.31 -24.72
N ASP A 86 -8.53 -0.69 -23.94
CA ASP A 86 -9.86 -0.09 -24.02
C ASP A 86 -9.87 1.34 -23.44
N PRO A 87 -10.23 2.36 -24.23
CA PRO A 87 -10.35 3.74 -23.77
C PRO A 87 -11.33 3.92 -22.59
N ALA A 88 -12.45 3.20 -22.58
CA ALA A 88 -13.44 3.30 -21.50
C ALA A 88 -12.88 2.80 -20.17
N VAL A 89 -12.06 1.73 -20.18
CA VAL A 89 -11.36 1.25 -19.00
C VAL A 89 -10.35 2.27 -18.49
N ARG A 90 -9.61 2.94 -19.39
CA ARG A 90 -8.68 4.01 -19.01
C ARG A 90 -9.38 5.22 -18.41
N GLU A 91 -10.49 5.65 -19.02
CA GLU A 91 -11.31 6.74 -18.47
C GLU A 91 -11.79 6.41 -17.05
N ARG A 92 -12.30 5.20 -16.87
CA ARG A 92 -12.71 4.71 -15.54
C ARG A 92 -11.53 4.67 -14.56
N SER A 93 -10.35 4.24 -15.00
CA SER A 93 -9.14 4.25 -14.17
C SER A 93 -8.80 5.65 -13.66
N LEU A 94 -8.82 6.63 -14.56
CA LEU A 94 -8.50 8.02 -14.24
C LEU A 94 -9.57 8.65 -13.34
N GLU A 95 -10.85 8.33 -13.57
CA GLU A 95 -11.94 8.74 -12.68
C GLU A 95 -11.74 8.20 -11.25
N ILE A 96 -11.43 6.89 -11.12
CA ILE A 96 -11.14 6.25 -9.84
C ILE A 96 -9.97 6.95 -9.15
N LEU A 97 -8.86 7.20 -9.86
CA LEU A 97 -7.69 7.87 -9.29
C LEU A 97 -8.01 9.29 -8.83
N LYS A 98 -8.72 10.08 -9.65
CA LYS A 98 -9.13 11.44 -9.30
C LYS A 98 -10.03 11.48 -8.06
N LYS A 99 -11.01 10.57 -7.99
CA LYS A 99 -11.88 10.43 -6.82
C LYS A 99 -11.10 9.96 -5.58
N ALA A 100 -10.15 9.03 -5.73
CA ALA A 100 -9.30 8.59 -4.63
C ALA A 100 -8.43 9.71 -4.06
N VAL A 101 -7.88 10.58 -4.91
CA VAL A 101 -7.12 11.76 -4.50
C VAL A 101 -8.02 12.74 -3.72
N ALA A 102 -9.22 13.04 -4.21
CA ALA A 102 -10.17 13.91 -3.51
C ALA A 102 -10.62 13.29 -2.17
N PHE A 103 -10.92 11.99 -2.16
CA PHE A 103 -11.25 11.26 -0.94
C PHE A 103 -10.11 11.34 0.09
N ALA A 104 -8.88 11.11 -0.34
CA ALA A 104 -7.71 11.16 0.52
C ALA A 104 -7.54 12.54 1.16
N ALA A 105 -7.66 13.62 0.39
CA ALA A 105 -7.60 14.98 0.88
C ALA A 105 -8.69 15.27 1.93
N ASN A 106 -9.94 14.89 1.66
CA ASN A 106 -11.07 15.09 2.58
C ASN A 106 -10.94 14.25 3.86
N ALA A 107 -10.47 13.01 3.73
CA ALA A 107 -10.30 12.08 4.86
C ALA A 107 -8.99 12.28 5.65
N GLY A 108 -8.11 13.19 5.22
CA GLY A 108 -6.81 13.43 5.87
C GLY A 108 -5.83 12.28 5.69
N ILE A 109 -5.95 11.55 4.59
CA ILE A 109 -5.02 10.51 4.14
C ILE A 109 -3.89 11.17 3.39
N SER A 110 -2.64 10.88 3.74
CA SER A 110 -1.47 11.53 3.17
C SER A 110 -0.84 10.76 2.01
N VAL A 111 -1.05 9.46 1.94
CA VAL A 111 -0.45 8.59 0.92
C VAL A 111 -1.50 7.65 0.32
N ILE A 112 -1.57 7.62 -0.99
CA ILE A 112 -2.30 6.61 -1.75
C ILE A 112 -1.28 5.63 -2.31
N GLN A 113 -1.35 4.36 -1.88
CA GLN A 113 -0.58 3.28 -2.48
C GLN A 113 -1.24 2.89 -3.81
N LEU A 114 -0.47 2.95 -4.88
CA LEU A 114 -0.84 2.50 -6.21
C LEU A 114 -0.30 1.11 -6.47
N ALA A 115 -1.13 0.19 -6.91
CA ALA A 115 -0.67 -1.09 -7.39
C ALA A 115 0.18 -0.91 -8.66
N GLY A 116 1.41 -1.44 -8.66
CA GLY A 116 2.37 -1.28 -9.75
C GLY A 116 2.07 -2.16 -10.96
N TYR A 117 0.98 -1.89 -11.66
CA TYR A 117 0.58 -2.58 -12.90
C TYR A 117 0.30 -1.58 -14.01
N ASP A 118 0.87 -1.80 -15.20
CA ASP A 118 0.40 -1.12 -16.42
C ASP A 118 -0.94 -1.70 -16.88
N VAL A 119 -1.04 -3.02 -16.90
CA VAL A 119 -2.24 -3.85 -17.06
C VAL A 119 -2.10 -5.10 -16.17
N TYR A 120 -3.18 -5.80 -15.86
CA TYR A 120 -3.15 -6.98 -15.01
C TYR A 120 -3.74 -8.23 -15.66
N TYR A 121 -4.96 -8.15 -16.19
CA TYR A 121 -5.67 -9.30 -16.77
C TYR A 121 -5.40 -9.50 -18.28
N GLU A 122 -4.50 -8.72 -18.85
CA GLU A 122 -4.06 -8.82 -20.23
C GLU A 122 -2.53 -8.67 -20.32
N PRO A 123 -1.87 -9.16 -21.39
CA PRO A 123 -0.44 -8.94 -21.57
C PRO A 123 -0.12 -7.46 -21.79
N GLY A 124 0.89 -6.95 -21.06
CA GLY A 124 1.43 -5.62 -21.27
C GLY A 124 2.38 -5.55 -22.47
N ASP A 125 2.42 -4.38 -23.11
CA ASP A 125 3.33 -4.05 -24.22
C ASP A 125 3.85 -2.60 -24.08
N GLU A 126 4.55 -2.09 -25.09
CA GLU A 126 5.04 -0.72 -25.08
C GLU A 126 3.89 0.30 -25.02
N GLY A 127 2.82 0.07 -25.78
CA GLY A 127 1.65 0.95 -25.78
C GLY A 127 0.90 0.95 -24.43
N THR A 128 0.83 -0.18 -23.72
CA THR A 128 0.24 -0.19 -22.36
C THR A 128 1.09 0.62 -21.38
N ARG A 129 2.40 0.59 -21.52
CA ARG A 129 3.35 1.36 -20.69
C ARG A 129 3.28 2.85 -20.98
N GLU A 130 3.19 3.24 -22.26
CA GLU A 130 3.03 4.64 -22.66
C GLU A 130 1.75 5.24 -22.04
N ARG A 131 0.61 4.55 -22.22
CA ARG A 131 -0.68 4.97 -21.64
C ARG A 131 -0.65 5.02 -20.12
N PHE A 132 -0.01 4.05 -19.47
CA PHE A 132 0.21 4.07 -18.02
C PHE A 132 0.99 5.33 -17.60
N GLY A 133 2.08 5.64 -18.29
CA GLY A 133 2.88 6.85 -18.03
C GLY A 133 2.11 8.15 -18.20
N GLU A 134 1.22 8.24 -19.21
CA GLU A 134 0.32 9.39 -19.41
C GLU A 134 -0.67 9.54 -18.26
N GLY A 135 -1.34 8.43 -17.87
CA GLY A 135 -2.27 8.42 -16.76
C GLY A 135 -1.60 8.79 -15.45
N LEU A 136 -0.38 8.30 -15.24
CA LEU A 136 0.41 8.57 -14.04
C LEU A 136 0.79 10.05 -13.90
N ARG A 137 1.20 10.72 -15.00
CA ARG A 137 1.49 12.18 -14.98
C ARG A 137 0.26 12.99 -14.61
N ARG A 138 -0.92 12.62 -15.13
CA ARG A 138 -2.19 13.27 -14.78
C ARG A 138 -2.53 13.04 -13.28
N GLY A 139 -2.37 11.80 -12.80
CA GLY A 139 -2.57 11.47 -11.39
C GLY A 139 -1.65 12.26 -10.46
N ALA A 140 -0.36 12.35 -10.80
CA ALA A 140 0.63 13.11 -10.01
C ALA A 140 0.30 14.61 -9.95
N ALA A 141 -0.23 15.19 -11.04
CA ALA A 141 -0.69 16.58 -11.04
C ALA A 141 -1.88 16.79 -10.08
N TRP A 142 -2.90 15.92 -10.12
CA TRP A 142 -4.02 15.99 -9.17
C TRP A 142 -3.59 15.79 -7.72
N ALA A 143 -2.65 14.88 -7.50
CA ALA A 143 -2.09 14.62 -6.18
C ALA A 143 -1.35 15.86 -5.63
N ALA A 144 -0.57 16.55 -6.48
CA ALA A 144 0.11 17.81 -6.15
C ALA A 144 -0.89 18.91 -5.74
N GLU A 145 -1.96 19.09 -6.50
CA GLU A 145 -3.01 20.06 -6.19
C GLU A 145 -3.71 19.77 -4.86
N ALA A 146 -3.88 18.49 -4.52
CA ALA A 146 -4.57 18.04 -3.32
C ALA A 146 -3.66 17.89 -2.09
N GLY A 147 -2.34 17.99 -2.23
CA GLY A 147 -1.38 17.73 -1.15
C GLY A 147 -1.32 16.27 -0.71
N VAL A 148 -1.56 15.33 -1.63
CA VAL A 148 -1.57 13.88 -1.39
C VAL A 148 -0.43 13.23 -2.18
N VAL A 149 0.28 12.28 -1.59
CA VAL A 149 1.33 11.53 -2.29
C VAL A 149 0.74 10.28 -2.93
N LEU A 150 1.10 10.02 -4.19
CA LEU A 150 0.95 8.72 -4.83
C LEU A 150 2.23 7.92 -4.62
N ALA A 151 2.12 6.65 -4.25
CA ALA A 151 3.30 5.83 -3.99
C ALA A 151 3.11 4.39 -4.49
N PHE A 152 4.06 3.90 -5.29
CA PHE A 152 3.96 2.56 -5.87
C PHE A 152 4.21 1.45 -4.87
N GLU A 153 3.31 0.47 -4.85
CA GLU A 153 3.62 -0.85 -4.34
C GLU A 153 4.42 -1.64 -5.38
N THR A 154 5.48 -2.32 -4.92
CA THR A 154 6.13 -3.36 -5.71
C THR A 154 5.27 -4.62 -5.72
N MET A 155 5.00 -5.17 -6.91
CA MET A 155 4.00 -6.20 -7.12
C MET A 155 4.63 -7.54 -7.53
N GLU A 156 3.79 -8.56 -7.73
CA GLU A 156 4.21 -9.90 -8.14
C GLU A 156 4.54 -10.02 -9.64
N THR A 157 4.20 -9.02 -10.46
CA THR A 157 4.40 -9.05 -11.90
C THR A 157 5.74 -8.44 -12.31
N PRO A 158 6.37 -8.90 -13.41
CA PRO A 158 7.65 -8.37 -13.89
C PRO A 158 7.63 -6.89 -14.27
N PHE A 159 6.47 -6.28 -14.40
CA PHE A 159 6.35 -4.85 -14.71
C PHE A 159 6.95 -3.99 -13.59
N MET A 160 6.60 -4.27 -12.33
CA MET A 160 7.04 -3.48 -11.18
C MET A 160 7.27 -4.34 -9.93
N ASP A 161 8.03 -5.43 -10.06
CA ASP A 161 8.38 -6.33 -8.95
C ASP A 161 9.65 -5.91 -8.18
N THR A 162 10.33 -4.83 -8.58
CA THR A 162 11.53 -4.30 -7.91
C THR A 162 11.44 -2.78 -7.73
N VAL A 163 12.17 -2.26 -6.74
CA VAL A 163 12.32 -0.81 -6.52
C VAL A 163 13.04 -0.16 -7.71
N GLU A 164 14.02 -0.83 -8.32
CA GLU A 164 14.68 -0.34 -9.53
C GLU A 164 13.67 -0.01 -10.64
N LYS A 165 12.70 -0.92 -10.89
CA LYS A 165 11.69 -0.73 -11.94
C LYS A 165 10.71 0.38 -11.58
N ALA A 166 10.26 0.46 -10.33
CA ALA A 166 9.38 1.52 -9.86
C ALA A 166 10.04 2.90 -9.95
N MET A 167 11.32 3.00 -9.60
CA MET A 167 12.10 4.24 -9.70
C MET A 167 12.26 4.77 -11.13
N ARG A 168 12.14 3.94 -12.17
CA ARG A 168 12.10 4.43 -13.57
C ARG A 168 10.89 5.34 -13.77
N TRP A 169 9.73 4.97 -13.26
CA TRP A 169 8.50 5.75 -13.35
C TRP A 169 8.55 7.01 -12.48
N VAL A 170 9.08 6.91 -11.27
CA VAL A 170 9.26 8.06 -10.39
C VAL A 170 10.14 9.12 -11.06
N ARG A 171 11.29 8.73 -11.63
CA ARG A 171 12.19 9.64 -12.36
C ARG A 171 11.58 10.18 -13.65
N GLN A 172 10.79 9.37 -14.38
CA GLN A 172 10.15 9.79 -15.62
C GLN A 172 9.07 10.85 -15.40
N VAL A 173 8.33 10.75 -14.28
CA VAL A 173 7.28 11.73 -13.92
C VAL A 173 7.89 12.96 -13.25
N ASP A 174 8.99 12.79 -12.54
CA ASP A 174 9.77 13.85 -11.86
C ASP A 174 8.89 14.77 -11.01
N SER A 175 8.11 14.18 -10.12
CA SER A 175 7.22 14.89 -9.20
C SER A 175 7.48 14.47 -7.76
N PRO A 176 7.57 15.41 -6.80
CA PRO A 176 7.68 15.08 -5.38
C PRO A 176 6.41 14.42 -4.82
N TRP A 177 5.31 14.45 -5.56
CA TRP A 177 4.04 13.83 -5.21
C TRP A 177 3.87 12.40 -5.75
N LEU A 178 4.96 11.85 -6.34
CA LEU A 178 5.03 10.46 -6.75
C LEU A 178 6.26 9.80 -6.15
N GLY A 179 6.08 8.70 -5.44
CA GLY A 179 7.16 7.94 -4.82
C GLY A 179 6.87 6.46 -4.70
N LEU A 180 7.37 5.87 -3.64
CA LEU A 180 7.38 4.43 -3.42
C LEU A 180 6.74 4.07 -2.08
N TYR A 181 6.04 2.96 -2.10
CA TYR A 181 5.48 2.27 -0.96
C TYR A 181 5.72 0.75 -1.15
N PRO A 182 6.99 0.29 -1.15
CA PRO A 182 7.31 -1.09 -1.50
C PRO A 182 6.68 -2.09 -0.54
N ASP A 183 6.38 -3.28 -1.03
CA ASP A 183 6.05 -4.45 -0.21
C ASP A 183 7.29 -5.33 -0.04
N LEU A 184 7.70 -5.57 1.21
CA LEU A 184 8.92 -6.29 1.53
C LEU A 184 8.85 -7.77 1.14
N GLY A 185 7.67 -8.40 1.26
CA GLY A 185 7.48 -9.79 0.86
C GLY A 185 7.53 -9.97 -0.66
N ASN A 186 6.94 -9.03 -1.42
CA ASN A 186 7.02 -9.04 -2.88
C ASN A 186 8.47 -8.84 -3.35
N LEU A 187 9.21 -7.90 -2.73
CA LEU A 187 10.64 -7.70 -2.99
C LEU A 187 11.47 -8.95 -2.68
N GLN A 188 11.14 -9.67 -1.60
CA GLN A 188 11.82 -10.92 -1.26
C GLN A 188 11.64 -11.99 -2.33
N ASN A 189 10.42 -12.13 -2.88
CA ASN A 189 10.16 -13.04 -3.98
C ASN A 189 10.90 -12.61 -5.27
N ALA A 190 10.93 -11.32 -5.58
CA ALA A 190 11.66 -10.79 -6.72
C ALA A 190 13.19 -11.01 -6.55
N ALA A 191 13.72 -10.76 -5.36
CA ALA A 191 15.13 -11.01 -5.05
C ALA A 191 15.51 -12.47 -5.24
N ALA A 192 14.69 -13.41 -4.76
CA ALA A 192 14.88 -14.84 -4.96
C ALA A 192 14.84 -15.21 -6.46
N LYS A 193 13.88 -14.64 -7.20
CA LYS A 193 13.70 -14.86 -8.65
C LYS A 193 14.89 -14.38 -9.48
N TYR A 194 15.48 -13.23 -9.12
CA TYR A 194 16.53 -12.58 -9.90
C TYR A 194 17.93 -12.80 -9.33
N GLY A 195 18.10 -13.51 -8.22
CA GLY A 195 19.37 -13.69 -7.53
C GLY A 195 19.96 -12.36 -7.04
N ARG A 196 19.13 -11.46 -6.51
CA ARG A 196 19.50 -10.11 -6.05
C ARG A 196 19.28 -9.93 -4.56
N SER A 197 19.78 -8.83 -4.00
CA SER A 197 19.61 -8.45 -2.61
C SER A 197 18.36 -7.55 -2.46
N VAL A 198 17.46 -7.90 -1.53
CA VAL A 198 16.31 -7.06 -1.15
C VAL A 198 16.78 -5.70 -0.64
N THR A 199 17.79 -5.70 0.21
CA THR A 199 18.28 -4.47 0.87
C THR A 199 18.96 -3.52 -0.11
N GLU A 200 19.68 -4.05 -1.10
CA GLU A 200 20.30 -3.25 -2.17
C GLU A 200 19.23 -2.66 -3.09
N ASP A 201 18.24 -3.46 -3.51
CA ASP A 201 17.14 -2.96 -4.34
C ASP A 201 16.31 -1.90 -3.61
N LEU A 202 15.95 -2.15 -2.34
CA LEU A 202 15.21 -1.19 -1.50
C LEU A 202 15.98 0.14 -1.36
N ALA A 203 17.31 0.10 -1.22
CA ALA A 203 18.16 1.28 -1.07
C ALA A 203 18.16 2.18 -2.32
N LEU A 204 17.82 1.66 -3.51
CA LEU A 204 17.67 2.47 -4.73
C LEU A 204 16.53 3.49 -4.64
N GLY A 205 15.57 3.25 -3.73
CA GLY A 205 14.44 4.15 -3.46
C GLY A 205 14.75 5.29 -2.47
N ARG A 206 15.99 5.46 -2.02
CA ARG A 206 16.37 6.48 -1.03
C ARG A 206 15.86 7.88 -1.40
N GLY A 207 15.15 8.52 -0.46
CA GLY A 207 14.53 9.83 -0.63
C GLY A 207 13.13 9.79 -1.30
N HIS A 208 12.68 8.62 -1.77
CA HIS A 208 11.38 8.46 -2.45
C HIS A 208 10.44 7.44 -1.76
N VAL A 209 10.89 6.74 -0.71
CA VAL A 209 10.06 5.75 0.01
C VAL A 209 9.29 6.47 1.13
N PHE A 210 7.96 6.45 1.06
CA PHE A 210 7.06 7.08 2.03
C PHE A 210 6.60 6.12 3.12
N ALA A 211 6.45 4.85 2.80
CA ALA A 211 6.07 3.80 3.73
C ALA A 211 6.52 2.43 3.21
N LEU A 212 6.38 1.38 4.01
CA LEU A 212 6.73 0.01 3.65
C LEU A 212 5.60 -0.93 4.06
N HIS A 213 5.09 -1.73 3.11
CA HIS A 213 4.28 -2.90 3.41
C HIS A 213 5.17 -4.02 3.95
N LEU A 214 4.68 -4.66 5.00
CA LEU A 214 5.28 -5.82 5.60
C LEU A 214 4.32 -6.99 5.40
N LYS A 215 4.78 -8.01 4.71
CA LYS A 215 4.01 -9.20 4.37
C LYS A 215 4.88 -10.43 4.49
N GLU A 216 4.31 -11.53 4.99
CA GLU A 216 4.99 -12.82 5.01
C GLU A 216 4.82 -13.52 3.67
N THR A 217 5.91 -14.12 3.16
CA THR A 217 5.92 -14.80 1.87
C THR A 217 6.81 -16.05 1.91
N LYS A 218 6.67 -16.90 0.88
CA LYS A 218 7.59 -17.99 0.52
C LYS A 218 7.93 -17.89 -0.96
N PRO A 219 8.95 -18.57 -1.46
CA PRO A 219 9.26 -18.58 -2.88
C PRO A 219 8.04 -18.91 -3.73
N GLY A 220 7.59 -17.94 -4.56
CA GLY A 220 6.41 -18.06 -5.42
C GLY A 220 5.06 -17.94 -4.70
N VAL A 221 5.02 -17.75 -3.38
CA VAL A 221 3.79 -17.55 -2.60
C VAL A 221 3.76 -16.11 -2.09
N TYR A 222 2.73 -15.35 -2.49
CA TYR A 222 2.62 -13.91 -2.25
C TYR A 222 1.53 -13.54 -1.25
N ARG A 223 0.71 -14.48 -0.80
CA ARG A 223 -0.48 -14.24 0.04
C ARG A 223 -0.72 -15.38 1.02
N ASP A 224 -1.65 -15.15 1.94
CA ASP A 224 -2.26 -16.14 2.82
C ASP A 224 -1.27 -16.81 3.78
N MET A 225 -0.24 -16.05 4.17
CA MET A 225 0.71 -16.47 5.19
C MET A 225 0.59 -15.60 6.44
N ARG A 226 0.61 -16.26 7.60
CA ARG A 226 0.68 -15.59 8.90
C ARG A 226 2.11 -15.15 9.21
N PHE A 227 2.26 -14.00 9.83
CA PHE A 227 3.57 -13.53 10.29
C PHE A 227 4.23 -14.52 11.24
N GLY A 228 5.53 -14.77 11.04
CA GLY A 228 6.29 -15.72 11.85
C GLY A 228 5.98 -17.20 11.59
N SER A 229 5.25 -17.54 10.53
CA SER A 229 4.93 -18.94 10.18
C SER A 229 6.03 -19.68 9.41
N GLY A 230 7.27 -19.16 9.43
CA GLY A 230 8.41 -19.76 8.75
C GLY A 230 8.47 -19.43 7.27
N GLY A 231 8.10 -18.20 6.91
CA GLY A 231 8.33 -17.62 5.59
C GLY A 231 9.79 -17.25 5.36
N HIS A 232 10.05 -16.55 4.24
CA HIS A 232 11.41 -16.15 3.88
C HIS A 232 11.62 -14.63 3.84
N THR A 233 10.61 -13.84 4.23
CA THR A 233 10.73 -12.38 4.22
C THR A 233 11.80 -11.91 5.20
N ASP A 234 12.84 -11.21 4.69
CA ASP A 234 13.90 -10.62 5.52
C ASP A 234 13.41 -9.31 6.18
N TYR A 235 12.64 -9.45 7.26
CA TYR A 235 12.19 -8.30 8.03
C TYR A 235 13.34 -7.51 8.65
N ALA A 236 14.36 -8.19 9.15
CA ALA A 236 15.46 -7.52 9.84
C ALA A 236 16.28 -6.64 8.90
N GLY A 237 16.70 -7.17 7.74
CA GLY A 237 17.44 -6.43 6.73
C GLY A 237 16.61 -5.34 6.06
N GLY A 238 15.38 -5.66 5.65
CA GLY A 238 14.48 -4.74 4.96
C GLY A 238 14.06 -3.56 5.85
N ILE A 239 13.60 -3.82 7.07
CA ILE A 239 13.18 -2.76 8.00
C ILE A 239 14.37 -1.89 8.40
N ARG A 240 15.54 -2.46 8.69
CA ARG A 240 16.76 -1.69 9.00
C ARG A 240 17.18 -0.80 7.83
N THR A 241 17.08 -1.29 6.61
CA THR A 241 17.37 -0.49 5.41
C THR A 241 16.40 0.67 5.29
N ALA A 242 15.09 0.42 5.39
CA ALA A 242 14.05 1.45 5.37
C ALA A 242 14.25 2.48 6.50
N TRP A 243 14.58 2.03 7.72
CA TRP A 243 14.86 2.89 8.87
C TRP A 243 16.03 3.85 8.62
N ARG A 244 17.13 3.34 8.07
CA ARG A 244 18.30 4.16 7.69
C ARG A 244 18.02 5.13 6.54
N MET A 245 16.98 4.89 5.76
CA MET A 245 16.49 5.80 4.71
C MET A 245 15.52 6.85 5.26
N GLY A 246 15.17 6.81 6.55
CA GLY A 246 14.24 7.74 7.18
C GLY A 246 12.77 7.28 7.15
N VAL A 247 12.47 6.07 6.67
CA VAL A 247 11.11 5.53 6.67
C VAL A 247 10.66 5.22 8.10
N ARG A 248 9.48 5.72 8.49
CA ARG A 248 8.89 5.57 9.82
C ARG A 248 7.42 5.15 9.77
N SER A 249 6.92 4.78 8.59
CA SER A 249 5.55 4.29 8.38
C SER A 249 5.61 2.88 7.82
N PHE A 250 4.99 1.94 8.53
CA PHE A 250 4.96 0.52 8.19
C PHE A 250 3.52 0.04 8.23
N THR A 251 3.13 -0.86 7.32
CA THR A 251 1.80 -1.46 7.29
C THR A 251 1.91 -2.98 7.28
N ALA A 252 1.25 -3.64 8.21
CA ALA A 252 1.10 -5.09 8.21
C ALA A 252 0.04 -5.49 7.17
N GLU A 253 0.43 -6.22 6.15
CA GLU A 253 -0.46 -6.73 5.12
C GLU A 253 -0.68 -8.23 5.25
N PHE A 254 -1.89 -8.60 5.65
CA PHE A 254 -2.42 -9.97 5.64
C PHE A 254 -3.95 -9.93 5.51
N TRP A 255 -4.59 -11.07 5.41
CA TRP A 255 -6.03 -11.16 5.16
C TRP A 255 -6.73 -11.98 6.22
N TYR A 256 -7.93 -11.55 6.60
CA TYR A 256 -8.89 -12.31 7.36
C TYR A 256 -9.64 -13.28 6.44
N HIS A 257 -9.68 -14.57 6.79
CA HIS A 257 -10.35 -15.62 6.04
C HIS A 257 -11.44 -16.33 6.86
N GLY A 258 -11.93 -15.71 7.93
CA GLY A 258 -12.96 -16.28 8.80
C GLY A 258 -12.41 -17.04 10.00
N GLU A 259 -11.13 -16.86 10.35
CA GLU A 259 -10.51 -17.55 11.48
C GLU A 259 -11.12 -17.11 12.83
N ALA A 260 -11.38 -18.08 13.71
CA ALA A 260 -11.93 -17.80 15.05
C ALA A 260 -10.93 -17.06 15.95
N ASP A 261 -9.63 -17.27 15.74
CA ASP A 261 -8.52 -16.69 16.51
C ASP A 261 -7.97 -15.38 15.93
N TRP A 262 -8.69 -14.71 15.02
CA TRP A 262 -8.19 -13.53 14.30
C TRP A 262 -7.74 -12.37 15.20
N ARG A 263 -8.38 -12.17 16.38
CA ARG A 263 -7.95 -11.13 17.33
C ARG A 263 -6.57 -11.42 17.91
N GLU A 264 -6.31 -12.68 18.22
CA GLU A 264 -5.00 -13.13 18.68
C GLU A 264 -3.96 -13.00 17.58
N GLU A 265 -4.31 -13.36 16.33
CA GLU A 265 -3.45 -13.19 15.15
C GLU A 265 -3.07 -11.72 14.94
N VAL A 266 -4.04 -10.80 15.00
CA VAL A 266 -3.81 -9.36 14.89
C VAL A 266 -2.84 -8.87 15.96
N SER A 267 -3.06 -9.24 17.21
CA SER A 267 -2.20 -8.82 18.34
C SER A 267 -0.79 -9.43 18.25
N ARG A 268 -0.69 -10.71 17.88
CA ARG A 268 0.59 -11.40 17.67
C ARG A 268 1.38 -10.77 16.52
N THR A 269 0.72 -10.42 15.43
CA THR A 269 1.33 -9.73 14.30
C THR A 269 1.90 -8.38 14.72
N ALA A 270 1.14 -7.57 15.47
CA ALA A 270 1.62 -6.29 15.97
C ALA A 270 2.86 -6.47 16.86
N ALA A 271 2.84 -7.41 17.79
CA ALA A 271 3.97 -7.68 18.68
C ALA A 271 5.22 -8.13 17.90
N PHE A 272 5.06 -9.06 16.95
CA PHE A 272 6.13 -9.55 16.08
C PHE A 272 6.79 -8.42 15.29
N LEU A 273 5.98 -7.58 14.61
CA LEU A 273 6.52 -6.51 13.78
C LEU A 273 7.15 -5.39 14.60
N ARG A 274 6.58 -5.05 15.77
CA ARG A 274 7.18 -4.06 16.67
C ARG A 274 8.55 -4.49 17.15
N GLU A 275 8.72 -5.76 17.53
CA GLU A 275 10.04 -6.32 17.88
C GLU A 275 11.07 -6.07 16.76
N LYS A 276 10.70 -6.34 15.50
CA LYS A 276 11.60 -6.14 14.34
C LYS A 276 11.90 -4.67 14.06
N ILE A 277 10.89 -3.80 14.19
CA ILE A 277 11.07 -2.35 13.96
C ILE A 277 11.94 -1.73 15.06
N GLU A 278 11.70 -2.07 16.32
CA GLU A 278 12.45 -1.55 17.46
C GLU A 278 13.90 -2.09 17.49
N ALA A 279 14.15 -3.26 16.93
CA ALA A 279 15.50 -3.78 16.74
C ALA A 279 16.27 -3.05 15.61
N ALA A 280 15.60 -2.40 14.67
CA ALA A 280 16.22 -1.66 13.58
C ALA A 280 16.78 -0.28 14.02
N ASP A 281 16.30 0.25 15.15
CA ASP A 281 16.75 1.52 15.75
C ASP A 281 18.06 1.37 16.54
N ARG A 282 18.46 0.14 16.85
CA ARG A 282 19.69 -0.19 17.58
C ARG A 282 20.86 -0.44 16.63
#